data_0980d689e43783ff35ed342f62a38e43
#
_entry.id   0980d689e43783ff35ed342f62a38e43
#
_cell.length_a   1.000
_cell.length_b   1.000
_cell.length_c   1.000
_cell.angle_alpha   90.00
_cell.angle_beta   90.00
_cell.angle_gamma   90.00
#
_symmetry.space_group_name_H-M   'P 1'
#
loop_
_entity.id
_entity.type
_entity.pdbx_description
1 polymer ?
#
loop_
_entity_poly.entity_id
_entity_poly.type
_entity_poly.pdbx_seq_one_letter_code
_entity_poly.pdbx_strand_id
1 'polypeptide(L)'
;MQRFEERPLLKVENLTKQYGPGCGECSQPGRPGLIKNYCPSCGTVYACSDVSLDVYPGEILGIVGESGSGKSTLMQCLYFDQDVTSGTLTIDDPELAGENLFDVSSQRKRYIRNHKYGMVYQNPVRGLRMDFSSISNIAEKQIAAGGRHVGKMQSAGERLLDVVSIPLFRMKEEPRNFSGGMQQRVQIAKALSNDPPILFLDEVTTGLDLSVQAAVIDLIKQIQRDLGISMIVVSHDLAVIRMLADRTLVMLNGRVIESGLTDQILEDPNHAYTQQLVYSLL
;
A
#
# COMPACT_ATOMS: atom_id res chain seq x y z
N MET A 1 -9.62 18.43 11.25
CA MET A 1 -9.28 18.11 12.64
C MET A 1 -10.19 17.05 13.29
N GLN A 2 -11.46 16.87 12.91
CA GLN A 2 -12.38 15.90 13.55
C GLN A 2 -12.14 14.42 13.21
N ARG A 3 -11.46 14.05 12.11
CA ARG A 3 -11.28 12.65 11.67
C ARG A 3 -10.37 11.80 12.56
N PHE A 4 -9.49 12.39 13.34
CA PHE A 4 -8.48 11.66 14.14
C PHE A 4 -8.90 11.42 15.61
N GLU A 5 -10.13 11.75 15.98
CA GLU A 5 -10.75 11.35 17.26
C GLU A 5 -11.50 10.00 17.15
N GLU A 6 -11.62 9.45 15.93
CA GLU A 6 -12.23 8.16 15.66
C GLU A 6 -11.22 7.02 15.90
N ARG A 7 -11.73 5.80 16.08
CA ARG A 7 -10.87 4.60 16.15
C ARG A 7 -10.20 4.38 14.80
N PRO A 8 -8.90 4.02 14.77
CA PRO A 8 -8.24 3.70 13.52
C PRO A 8 -8.89 2.47 12.86
N LEU A 9 -9.09 2.53 11.55
CA LEU A 9 -9.56 1.41 10.74
C LEU A 9 -8.53 0.28 10.71
N LEU A 10 -7.23 0.64 10.62
CA LEU A 10 -6.11 -0.30 10.65
C LEU A 10 -5.08 0.22 11.64
N LYS A 11 -4.59 -0.65 12.53
CA LYS A 11 -3.56 -0.33 13.51
C LYS A 11 -2.44 -1.36 13.45
N VAL A 12 -1.22 -0.86 13.35
CA VAL A 12 0.02 -1.65 13.38
C VAL A 12 0.86 -1.22 14.58
N GLU A 13 1.35 -2.16 15.36
CA GLU A 13 2.21 -1.89 16.51
C GLU A 13 3.47 -2.74 16.44
N ASN A 14 4.63 -2.07 16.51
CA ASN A 14 5.97 -2.65 16.61
C ASN A 14 6.32 -3.68 15.53
N LEU A 15 5.82 -3.46 14.29
CA LEU A 15 6.13 -4.35 13.17
C LEU A 15 7.62 -4.40 12.93
N THR A 16 8.18 -5.59 13.00
CA THR A 16 9.57 -5.86 12.66
C THR A 16 9.63 -6.94 11.58
N LYS A 17 10.42 -6.66 10.54
CA LYS A 17 10.79 -7.63 9.50
C LYS A 17 12.29 -7.66 9.36
N GLN A 18 12.89 -8.82 9.67
CA GLN A 18 14.32 -9.06 9.45
C GLN A 18 14.55 -10.12 8.38
N TYR A 19 15.66 -10.02 7.69
CA TYR A 19 16.22 -11.02 6.80
C TYR A 19 17.56 -11.47 7.35
N GLY A 20 17.65 -12.73 7.77
CA GLY A 20 18.79 -13.31 8.43
C GLY A 20 18.46 -13.81 9.84
N PRO A 21 19.40 -14.56 10.47
CA PRO A 21 19.15 -15.27 11.73
C PRO A 21 19.12 -14.37 12.96
N GLY A 22 19.65 -13.14 12.87
CA GLY A 22 19.96 -12.33 14.06
C GLY A 22 21.17 -12.83 14.84
N CYS A 23 21.63 -12.03 15.78
CA CYS A 23 22.69 -12.42 16.74
C CYS A 23 22.47 -11.71 18.07
N GLY A 24 23.27 -12.08 19.12
CA GLY A 24 23.13 -11.52 20.46
C GLY A 24 23.26 -9.99 20.55
N GLU A 25 23.91 -9.34 19.58
CA GLU A 25 24.02 -7.88 19.51
C GLU A 25 22.79 -7.24 18.86
N CYS A 26 22.45 -7.66 17.62
CA CYS A 26 21.38 -7.01 16.85
C CYS A 26 19.97 -7.41 17.29
N SER A 27 19.82 -8.46 18.10
CA SER A 27 18.52 -8.88 18.64
C SER A 27 18.18 -8.21 19.98
N GLN A 28 19.08 -7.41 20.56
CA GLN A 28 18.82 -6.66 21.79
C GLN A 28 17.88 -5.47 21.53
N PRO A 29 17.11 -5.03 22.55
CA PRO A 29 16.33 -3.80 22.45
C PRO A 29 17.19 -2.62 22.01
N GLY A 30 16.67 -1.79 21.10
CA GLY A 30 17.42 -0.67 20.51
C GLY A 30 18.46 -1.07 19.45
N ARG A 31 18.80 -2.36 19.33
CA ARG A 31 19.70 -2.93 18.30
C ARG A 31 21.03 -2.18 18.15
N PRO A 32 21.85 -2.10 19.22
CA PRO A 32 23.06 -1.25 19.27
C PRO A 32 24.14 -1.64 18.26
N GLY A 33 24.11 -2.88 17.74
CA GLY A 33 25.09 -3.39 16.77
C GLY A 33 24.78 -3.08 15.31
N LEU A 34 23.71 -2.34 14.99
CA LEU A 34 23.34 -2.06 13.59
C LEU A 34 24.09 -0.85 13.03
N ILE A 35 24.60 -1.00 11.82
CA ILE A 35 25.00 0.11 10.94
C ILE A 35 23.83 0.39 10.01
N LYS A 36 23.11 1.50 10.23
CA LYS A 36 21.80 1.77 9.61
C LYS A 36 20.80 0.67 9.98
N ASN A 37 20.48 -0.21 9.04
CA ASN A 37 19.58 -1.35 9.23
C ASN A 37 20.25 -2.72 9.03
N TYR A 38 21.58 -2.76 8.94
CA TYR A 38 22.39 -3.96 8.69
C TYR A 38 23.27 -4.30 9.89
N CYS A 39 23.33 -5.56 10.27
CA CYS A 39 24.23 -6.07 11.31
C CYS A 39 25.52 -6.59 10.69
N PRO A 40 26.67 -5.94 10.93
CA PRO A 40 27.95 -6.40 10.35
C PRO A 40 28.42 -7.74 10.92
N SER A 41 28.01 -8.08 12.15
CA SER A 41 28.44 -9.31 12.84
C SER A 41 27.78 -10.57 12.27
N CYS A 42 26.51 -10.50 11.82
CA CYS A 42 25.76 -11.69 11.36
C CYS A 42 25.10 -11.53 9.99
N GLY A 43 25.25 -10.40 9.31
CA GLY A 43 24.67 -10.15 8.00
C GLY A 43 23.15 -9.90 7.98
N THR A 44 22.50 -9.81 9.15
CA THR A 44 21.05 -9.60 9.22
C THR A 44 20.68 -8.18 8.83
N VAL A 45 19.64 -8.05 7.98
CA VAL A 45 19.05 -6.78 7.57
C VAL A 45 17.69 -6.62 8.25
N TYR A 46 17.48 -5.52 8.94
CA TYR A 46 16.17 -5.12 9.48
C TYR A 46 15.47 -4.21 8.48
N ALA A 47 14.66 -4.80 7.61
CA ALA A 47 13.92 -4.05 6.59
C ALA A 47 12.80 -3.19 7.18
N CYS A 48 12.17 -3.67 8.26
CA CYS A 48 11.31 -2.88 9.14
C CYS A 48 11.73 -3.15 10.59
N SER A 49 11.79 -2.11 11.41
CA SER A 49 12.26 -2.16 12.78
C SER A 49 11.34 -1.33 13.68
N ASP A 50 10.48 -2.03 14.43
CA ASP A 50 9.54 -1.45 15.39
C ASP A 50 8.62 -0.37 14.75
N VAL A 51 8.13 -0.65 13.54
CA VAL A 51 7.24 0.27 12.82
C VAL A 51 5.84 0.21 13.40
N SER A 52 5.31 1.37 13.80
CA SER A 52 3.93 1.54 14.25
C SER A 52 3.25 2.60 13.42
N LEU A 53 2.00 2.35 13.04
CA LEU A 53 1.17 3.28 12.27
C LEU A 53 -0.32 3.00 12.46
N ASP A 54 -1.12 4.03 12.28
CA ASP A 54 -2.58 3.97 12.27
C ASP A 54 -3.10 4.51 10.94
N VAL A 55 -4.16 3.92 10.43
CA VAL A 55 -4.92 4.44 9.27
C VAL A 55 -6.36 4.65 9.69
N TYR A 56 -6.89 5.85 9.46
CA TYR A 56 -8.24 6.21 9.84
C TYR A 56 -9.23 6.01 8.67
N PRO A 57 -10.55 5.90 8.95
CA PRO A 57 -11.55 5.77 7.90
C PRO A 57 -11.49 6.92 6.88
N GLY A 58 -11.43 6.59 5.60
CA GLY A 58 -11.37 7.55 4.50
C GLY A 58 -10.07 8.38 4.43
N GLU A 59 -9.02 8.02 5.18
CA GLU A 59 -7.72 8.66 5.15
C GLU A 59 -6.85 8.11 4.00
N ILE A 60 -6.04 8.99 3.42
CA ILE A 60 -4.88 8.59 2.60
C ILE A 60 -3.61 8.81 3.43
N LEU A 61 -3.00 7.72 3.90
CA LEU A 61 -1.71 7.74 4.59
C LEU A 61 -0.57 7.58 3.57
N GLY A 62 0.30 8.59 3.48
CA GLY A 62 1.51 8.57 2.66
C GLY A 62 2.69 7.95 3.40
N ILE A 63 3.50 7.15 2.71
CA ILE A 63 4.77 6.62 3.23
C ILE A 63 5.88 7.00 2.26
N VAL A 64 6.84 7.80 2.72
CA VAL A 64 7.96 8.30 1.92
C VAL A 64 9.31 7.88 2.49
N GLY A 65 10.35 7.99 1.70
CA GLY A 65 11.74 7.71 2.07
C GLY A 65 12.57 7.25 0.87
N GLU A 66 13.88 7.18 1.04
CA GLU A 66 14.79 6.74 -0.02
C GLU A 66 14.56 5.27 -0.42
N SER A 67 15.12 4.89 -1.59
CA SER A 67 15.16 3.48 -2.00
C SER A 67 15.88 2.64 -0.93
N GLY A 68 15.30 1.49 -0.58
CA GLY A 68 15.86 0.63 0.47
C GLY A 68 15.47 1.03 1.90
N SER A 69 14.67 2.07 2.13
CA SER A 69 14.22 2.44 3.50
C SER A 69 13.22 1.48 4.14
N GLY A 70 12.71 0.49 3.39
CA GLY A 70 11.80 -0.54 3.91
C GLY A 70 10.33 -0.40 3.49
N LYS A 71 9.94 0.64 2.75
CA LYS A 71 8.54 0.95 2.37
C LYS A 71 7.81 -0.21 1.69
N SER A 72 8.37 -0.75 0.61
CA SER A 72 7.75 -1.86 -0.12
C SER A 72 7.72 -3.15 0.72
N THR A 73 8.71 -3.36 1.59
CA THR A 73 8.69 -4.48 2.55
C THR A 73 7.55 -4.31 3.56
N LEU A 74 7.36 -3.10 4.09
CA LEU A 74 6.25 -2.79 4.98
C LEU A 74 4.91 -3.08 4.29
N MET A 75 4.71 -2.59 3.05
CA MET A 75 3.50 -2.85 2.27
C MET A 75 3.25 -4.34 2.05
N GLN A 76 4.29 -5.11 1.71
CA GLN A 76 4.19 -6.56 1.49
C GLN A 76 3.85 -7.30 2.79
N CYS A 77 4.36 -6.85 3.94
CA CYS A 77 3.99 -7.41 5.24
C CYS A 77 2.51 -7.11 5.57
N LEU A 78 2.07 -5.87 5.37
CA LEU A 78 0.67 -5.46 5.63
C LEU A 78 -0.32 -6.20 4.74
N TYR A 79 0.04 -6.47 3.48
CA TYR A 79 -0.78 -7.21 2.53
C TYR A 79 -0.63 -8.75 2.65
N PHE A 80 0.18 -9.25 3.59
CA PHE A 80 0.49 -10.67 3.80
C PHE A 80 1.18 -11.36 2.60
N ASP A 81 1.91 -10.61 1.77
CA ASP A 81 2.80 -11.17 0.75
C ASP A 81 4.11 -11.65 1.37
N GLN A 82 4.45 -11.14 2.56
CA GLN A 82 5.57 -11.58 3.39
C GLN A 82 5.15 -11.71 4.85
N ASP A 83 5.67 -12.72 5.53
CA ASP A 83 5.49 -12.85 6.97
C ASP A 83 6.37 -11.85 7.71
N VAL A 84 5.89 -11.34 8.83
CA VAL A 84 6.63 -10.49 9.75
C VAL A 84 7.50 -11.32 10.69
N THR A 85 8.51 -10.70 11.30
CA THR A 85 9.28 -11.33 12.39
C THR A 85 8.57 -11.17 13.73
N SER A 86 7.96 -9.99 13.95
CA SER A 86 7.14 -9.69 15.14
C SER A 86 6.27 -8.45 14.88
N GLY A 87 5.33 -8.21 15.78
CA GLY A 87 4.41 -7.07 15.74
C GLY A 87 2.95 -7.50 15.74
N THR A 88 2.07 -6.52 15.79
CA THR A 88 0.62 -6.74 15.75
C THR A 88 -0.02 -5.91 14.64
N LEU A 89 -1.03 -6.48 14.02
CA LEU A 89 -1.89 -5.82 13.04
C LEU A 89 -3.34 -6.10 13.40
N THR A 90 -4.11 -5.06 13.58
CA THR A 90 -5.55 -5.14 13.85
C THR A 90 -6.34 -4.28 12.87
N ILE A 91 -7.57 -4.68 12.60
CA ILE A 91 -8.54 -3.92 11.80
C ILE A 91 -9.80 -3.72 12.63
N ASP A 92 -10.39 -2.53 12.56
CA ASP A 92 -11.72 -2.25 13.11
C ASP A 92 -12.81 -2.84 12.20
N ASP A 93 -12.96 -4.16 12.31
CA ASP A 93 -13.93 -4.95 11.57
C ASP A 93 -14.55 -5.97 12.53
N PRO A 94 -15.90 -6.08 12.62
CA PRO A 94 -16.55 -6.98 13.56
C PRO A 94 -16.16 -8.46 13.40
N GLU A 95 -15.84 -8.90 12.19
CA GLU A 95 -15.43 -10.28 11.91
C GLU A 95 -13.98 -10.59 12.30
N LEU A 96 -13.15 -9.55 12.52
CA LEU A 96 -11.71 -9.63 12.77
C LEU A 96 -11.33 -9.04 14.14
N ALA A 97 -12.30 -8.60 14.92
CA ALA A 97 -12.08 -7.89 16.17
C ALA A 97 -11.27 -8.72 17.18
N GLY A 98 -10.20 -8.12 17.69
CA GLY A 98 -9.34 -8.72 18.71
C GLY A 98 -8.32 -9.74 18.20
N GLU A 99 -8.27 -10.02 16.88
CA GLU A 99 -7.28 -10.93 16.29
C GLU A 99 -6.01 -10.13 15.91
N ASN A 100 -4.81 -10.67 16.23
CA ASN A 100 -3.58 -10.23 15.56
C ASN A 100 -3.53 -10.85 14.17
N LEU A 101 -3.73 -10.06 13.14
CA LEU A 101 -3.84 -10.55 11.76
C LEU A 101 -2.53 -11.09 11.19
N PHE A 102 -1.38 -10.82 11.82
CA PHE A 102 -0.12 -11.46 11.44
C PHE A 102 -0.08 -12.94 11.84
N ASP A 103 -0.77 -13.32 12.91
CA ASP A 103 -0.74 -14.67 13.48
C ASP A 103 -1.89 -15.58 13.00
N VAL A 104 -2.83 -15.03 12.22
CA VAL A 104 -3.95 -15.82 11.72
C VAL A 104 -3.50 -16.82 10.64
N SER A 105 -4.32 -17.85 10.42
CA SER A 105 -4.05 -18.88 9.43
C SER A 105 -3.92 -18.32 8.00
N SER A 106 -3.19 -19.04 7.13
CA SER A 106 -3.06 -18.68 5.71
C SER A 106 -4.42 -18.58 4.99
N GLN A 107 -5.41 -19.37 5.41
CA GLN A 107 -6.77 -19.29 4.88
C GLN A 107 -7.44 -17.96 5.29
N ARG A 108 -7.26 -17.53 6.55
CA ARG A 108 -7.79 -16.26 7.05
C ARG A 108 -7.09 -15.06 6.37
N LYS A 109 -5.76 -15.10 6.22
CA LYS A 109 -4.99 -14.10 5.45
C LYS A 109 -5.50 -13.98 4.01
N ARG A 110 -5.80 -15.12 3.35
CA ARG A 110 -6.39 -15.12 2.00
C ARG A 110 -7.79 -14.50 1.97
N TYR A 111 -8.62 -14.79 2.98
CA TYR A 111 -9.93 -14.18 3.12
C TYR A 111 -9.81 -12.65 3.21
N ILE A 112 -8.94 -12.14 4.10
CA ILE A 112 -8.70 -10.70 4.28
C ILE A 112 -8.23 -10.06 2.97
N ARG A 113 -7.26 -10.63 2.28
CA ARG A 113 -6.78 -10.12 0.98
C ARG A 113 -7.88 -10.03 -0.07
N ASN A 114 -8.81 -10.99 -0.07
CA ASN A 114 -9.86 -11.03 -1.09
C ASN A 114 -11.03 -10.10 -0.77
N HIS A 115 -11.34 -9.85 0.51
CA HIS A 115 -12.54 -9.13 0.92
C HIS A 115 -12.28 -7.77 1.56
N LYS A 116 -11.14 -7.60 2.23
CA LYS A 116 -10.84 -6.38 3.00
C LYS A 116 -9.74 -5.53 2.38
N TYR A 117 -8.91 -6.11 1.50
CA TYR A 117 -7.72 -5.46 0.95
C TYR A 117 -7.75 -5.36 -0.57
N GLY A 118 -7.42 -4.17 -1.10
CA GLY A 118 -7.00 -3.98 -2.48
C GLY A 118 -5.49 -3.75 -2.56
N MET A 119 -4.80 -4.26 -3.59
CA MET A 119 -3.37 -4.02 -3.80
C MET A 119 -3.11 -3.64 -5.24
N VAL A 120 -2.37 -2.56 -5.40
CA VAL A 120 -1.83 -2.07 -6.68
C VAL A 120 -0.32 -2.07 -6.56
N TYR A 121 0.34 -2.94 -7.31
CA TYR A 121 1.80 -3.07 -7.30
C TYR A 121 2.46 -2.05 -8.23
N GLN A 122 3.68 -1.67 -7.93
CA GLN A 122 4.53 -0.83 -8.77
C GLN A 122 4.64 -1.38 -10.20
N ASN A 123 4.90 -2.69 -10.33
CA ASN A 123 4.94 -3.35 -11.63
C ASN A 123 3.59 -4.05 -11.90
N PRO A 124 2.83 -3.62 -12.93
CA PRO A 124 1.53 -4.22 -13.26
C PRO A 124 1.57 -5.74 -13.53
N VAL A 125 2.70 -6.28 -13.98
CA VAL A 125 2.87 -7.73 -14.22
C VAL A 125 2.68 -8.56 -12.94
N ARG A 126 2.94 -7.99 -11.76
CA ARG A 126 2.69 -8.66 -10.48
C ARG A 126 1.21 -8.73 -10.11
N GLY A 127 0.45 -7.72 -10.52
CA GLY A 127 -0.98 -7.58 -10.19
C GLY A 127 -1.92 -8.12 -11.27
N LEU A 128 -1.48 -8.19 -12.53
CA LEU A 128 -2.30 -8.56 -13.68
C LEU A 128 -1.79 -9.82 -14.37
N ARG A 129 -2.71 -10.62 -14.88
CA ARG A 129 -2.40 -11.63 -15.88
C ARG A 129 -2.40 -10.97 -17.24
N MET A 130 -1.23 -10.76 -17.81
CA MET A 130 -0.99 -9.94 -18.98
C MET A 130 -1.61 -10.52 -20.28
N ASP A 131 -1.90 -11.82 -20.29
CA ASP A 131 -2.48 -12.62 -21.38
C ASP A 131 -3.99 -12.88 -21.20
N PHE A 132 -4.60 -12.35 -20.13
CA PHE A 132 -6.04 -12.43 -19.89
C PHE A 132 -6.69 -11.07 -20.19
N SER A 133 -7.94 -11.07 -20.64
CA SER A 133 -8.64 -9.81 -20.87
C SER A 133 -8.75 -8.94 -19.61
N SER A 134 -8.87 -7.63 -19.79
CA SER A 134 -9.00 -6.68 -18.68
C SER A 134 -10.20 -7.01 -17.78
N ILE A 135 -11.34 -7.38 -18.38
CA ILE A 135 -12.54 -7.78 -17.62
C ILE A 135 -12.31 -9.10 -16.86
N SER A 136 -11.55 -10.05 -17.43
CA SER A 136 -11.22 -11.31 -16.76
C SER A 136 -10.25 -11.10 -15.58
N ASN A 137 -9.34 -10.14 -15.67
CA ASN A 137 -8.47 -9.75 -14.59
C ASN A 137 -9.26 -9.22 -13.37
N ILE A 138 -10.31 -8.42 -13.62
CA ILE A 138 -11.18 -7.90 -12.54
C ILE A 138 -11.99 -9.06 -11.95
N ALA A 139 -12.59 -9.91 -12.79
CA ALA A 139 -13.38 -11.06 -12.35
C ALA A 139 -12.58 -12.07 -11.54
N GLU A 140 -11.28 -12.23 -11.78
CA GLU A 140 -10.40 -13.16 -11.04
C GLU A 140 -10.50 -12.94 -9.52
N LYS A 141 -10.43 -11.67 -9.06
CA LYS A 141 -10.52 -11.35 -7.62
C LYS A 141 -11.92 -11.62 -7.06
N GLN A 142 -12.96 -11.36 -7.84
CA GLN A 142 -14.34 -11.66 -7.45
C GLN A 142 -14.58 -13.17 -7.32
N ILE A 143 -14.01 -13.98 -8.24
CA ILE A 143 -14.06 -15.44 -8.18
C ILE A 143 -13.30 -15.95 -6.95
N ALA A 144 -12.13 -15.38 -6.65
CA ALA A 144 -11.33 -15.74 -5.48
C ALA A 144 -12.04 -15.43 -4.15
N ALA A 145 -12.93 -14.43 -4.14
CA ALA A 145 -13.80 -14.10 -3.01
C ALA A 145 -15.10 -14.97 -2.95
N GLY A 146 -15.26 -15.94 -3.85
CA GLY A 146 -16.41 -16.84 -3.86
C GLY A 146 -17.54 -16.45 -4.81
N GLY A 147 -17.35 -15.40 -5.63
CA GLY A 147 -18.32 -15.02 -6.67
C GLY A 147 -18.57 -16.15 -7.65
N ARG A 148 -19.86 -16.38 -8.03
CA ARG A 148 -20.26 -17.42 -8.96
C ARG A 148 -21.19 -16.92 -10.07
N HIS A 149 -21.68 -15.70 -9.96
CA HIS A 149 -22.62 -15.09 -10.91
C HIS A 149 -21.87 -14.32 -12.00
N VAL A 150 -21.67 -14.94 -13.17
CA VAL A 150 -20.95 -14.36 -14.31
C VAL A 150 -21.52 -12.99 -14.71
N GLY A 151 -22.85 -12.87 -14.88
CA GLY A 151 -23.49 -11.61 -15.28
C GLY A 151 -23.24 -10.48 -14.27
N LYS A 152 -23.33 -10.75 -12.96
CA LYS A 152 -23.03 -9.75 -11.91
C LYS A 152 -21.56 -9.33 -11.92
N MET A 153 -20.65 -10.29 -12.09
CA MET A 153 -19.20 -10.03 -12.15
C MET A 153 -18.87 -9.20 -13.39
N GLN A 154 -19.49 -9.50 -14.54
CA GLN A 154 -19.29 -8.73 -15.77
C GLN A 154 -19.78 -7.28 -15.60
N SER A 155 -21.02 -7.08 -15.12
CA SER A 155 -21.56 -5.73 -14.90
C SER A 155 -20.76 -4.92 -13.89
N ALA A 156 -20.25 -5.57 -12.84
CA ALA A 156 -19.37 -4.92 -11.86
C ALA A 156 -18.03 -4.53 -12.50
N GLY A 157 -17.44 -5.43 -13.31
CA GLY A 157 -16.21 -5.16 -14.04
C GLY A 157 -16.34 -4.03 -15.06
N GLU A 158 -17.46 -3.97 -15.80
CA GLU A 158 -17.76 -2.88 -16.74
C GLU A 158 -17.82 -1.52 -16.01
N ARG A 159 -18.52 -1.44 -14.87
CA ARG A 159 -18.55 -0.22 -14.04
C ARG A 159 -17.15 0.18 -13.55
N LEU A 160 -16.35 -0.78 -13.10
CA LEU A 160 -15.00 -0.49 -12.63
C LEU A 160 -14.07 -0.03 -13.75
N LEU A 161 -14.19 -0.59 -14.95
CA LEU A 161 -13.44 -0.12 -16.12
C LEU A 161 -13.84 1.31 -16.49
N ASP A 162 -15.12 1.65 -16.40
CA ASP A 162 -15.61 3.02 -16.61
C ASP A 162 -15.05 3.98 -15.57
N VAL A 163 -15.11 3.63 -14.28
CA VAL A 163 -14.53 4.41 -13.17
C VAL A 163 -13.05 4.73 -13.40
N VAL A 164 -12.26 3.76 -13.90
CA VAL A 164 -10.85 3.98 -14.19
C VAL A 164 -10.59 4.51 -15.61
N SER A 165 -11.63 4.96 -16.30
CA SER A 165 -11.56 5.53 -17.67
C SER A 165 -10.89 4.61 -18.70
N ILE A 166 -11.17 3.31 -18.63
CA ILE A 166 -10.85 2.34 -19.68
C ILE A 166 -12.09 2.15 -20.56
N PRO A 167 -12.01 2.47 -21.88
CA PRO A 167 -13.15 2.34 -22.78
C PRO A 167 -13.70 0.92 -22.81
N LEU A 168 -15.03 0.76 -22.66
CA LEU A 168 -15.66 -0.57 -22.56
C LEU A 168 -15.47 -1.43 -23.81
N PHE A 169 -15.31 -0.84 -25.01
CA PHE A 169 -15.00 -1.62 -26.21
C PHE A 169 -13.64 -2.32 -26.14
N ARG A 170 -12.74 -1.89 -25.24
CA ARG A 170 -11.43 -2.50 -24.98
C ARG A 170 -11.43 -3.50 -23.81
N MET A 171 -12.56 -3.74 -23.15
CA MET A 171 -12.63 -4.60 -21.95
C MET A 171 -12.15 -6.05 -22.20
N LYS A 172 -12.23 -6.52 -23.47
CA LYS A 172 -11.77 -7.84 -23.87
C LYS A 172 -10.30 -7.87 -24.28
N GLU A 173 -9.65 -6.71 -24.38
CA GLU A 173 -8.23 -6.64 -24.70
C GLU A 173 -7.37 -7.04 -23.50
N GLU A 174 -6.21 -7.59 -23.80
CA GLU A 174 -5.21 -8.02 -22.85
C GLU A 174 -4.37 -6.84 -22.38
N PRO A 175 -4.04 -6.74 -21.07
CA PRO A 175 -3.21 -5.64 -20.54
C PRO A 175 -1.86 -5.49 -21.23
N ARG A 176 -1.26 -6.54 -21.77
CA ARG A 176 0.00 -6.42 -22.52
C ARG A 176 -0.07 -5.48 -23.73
N ASN A 177 -1.28 -5.23 -24.26
CA ASN A 177 -1.51 -4.33 -25.38
C ASN A 177 -1.82 -2.90 -24.95
N PHE A 178 -1.78 -2.62 -23.65
CA PHE A 178 -2.06 -1.32 -23.05
C PHE A 178 -0.78 -0.56 -22.72
N SER A 179 -0.88 0.77 -22.71
CA SER A 179 0.19 1.61 -22.14
C SER A 179 0.35 1.34 -20.63
N GLY A 180 1.50 1.69 -20.05
CA GLY A 180 1.75 1.53 -18.61
C GLY A 180 0.67 2.16 -17.74
N GLY A 181 0.21 3.36 -18.07
CA GLY A 181 -0.87 4.03 -17.34
C GLY A 181 -2.22 3.31 -17.47
N MET A 182 -2.54 2.73 -18.63
CA MET A 182 -3.74 1.91 -18.79
C MET A 182 -3.64 0.60 -18.01
N GLN A 183 -2.47 -0.03 -17.96
CA GLN A 183 -2.23 -1.22 -17.14
C GLN A 183 -2.43 -0.90 -15.65
N GLN A 184 -1.91 0.23 -15.16
CA GLN A 184 -2.14 0.68 -13.79
C GLN A 184 -3.64 0.90 -13.51
N ARG A 185 -4.37 1.53 -14.41
CA ARG A 185 -5.82 1.73 -14.27
C ARG A 185 -6.59 0.40 -14.19
N VAL A 186 -6.25 -0.59 -15.02
CA VAL A 186 -6.85 -1.94 -14.92
C VAL A 186 -6.49 -2.61 -13.60
N GLN A 187 -5.26 -2.42 -13.10
CA GLN A 187 -4.84 -2.95 -11.81
C GLN A 187 -5.63 -2.31 -10.66
N ILE A 188 -5.86 -0.99 -10.71
CA ILE A 188 -6.72 -0.28 -9.75
C ILE A 188 -8.16 -0.84 -9.79
N ALA A 189 -8.74 -1.01 -10.98
CA ALA A 189 -10.08 -1.61 -11.13
C ALA A 189 -10.15 -3.02 -10.53
N LYS A 190 -9.13 -3.85 -10.77
CA LYS A 190 -9.01 -5.18 -10.14
C LYS A 190 -8.93 -5.08 -8.62
N ALA A 191 -8.14 -4.16 -8.09
CA ALA A 191 -7.97 -3.97 -6.65
C ALA A 191 -9.28 -3.58 -5.96
N LEU A 192 -10.12 -2.79 -6.63
CA LEU A 192 -11.43 -2.32 -6.14
C LEU A 192 -12.56 -3.35 -6.29
N SER A 193 -12.37 -4.47 -6.99
CA SER A 193 -13.45 -5.32 -7.48
C SER A 193 -14.34 -5.97 -6.42
N ASN A 194 -13.94 -5.99 -5.15
CA ASN A 194 -14.69 -6.51 -4.02
C ASN A 194 -14.98 -5.43 -2.96
N ASP A 195 -15.00 -4.17 -3.36
CA ASP A 195 -15.28 -3.01 -2.50
C ASP A 195 -14.47 -3.02 -1.19
N PRO A 196 -13.12 -3.16 -1.26
CA PRO A 196 -12.31 -3.28 -0.06
C PRO A 196 -12.29 -1.97 0.73
N PRO A 197 -12.36 -2.01 2.09
CA PRO A 197 -12.25 -0.79 2.90
C PRO A 197 -10.85 -0.16 2.87
N ILE A 198 -9.81 -0.92 2.48
CA ILE A 198 -8.42 -0.45 2.44
C ILE A 198 -7.78 -0.79 1.10
N LEU A 199 -7.15 0.22 0.49
CA LEU A 199 -6.39 0.09 -0.75
C LEU A 199 -4.91 0.40 -0.49
N PHE A 200 -4.04 -0.52 -0.87
CA PHE A 200 -2.59 -0.37 -0.84
C PHE A 200 -2.08 0.02 -2.23
N LEU A 201 -1.31 1.11 -2.33
CA LEU A 201 -0.77 1.66 -3.56
C LEU A 201 0.75 1.74 -3.46
N ASP A 202 1.48 0.79 -4.08
CA ASP A 202 2.93 0.71 -4.01
C ASP A 202 3.54 1.34 -5.28
N GLU A 203 4.06 2.56 -5.16
CA GLU A 203 4.75 3.32 -6.20
C GLU A 203 4.02 3.36 -7.57
N VAL A 204 2.71 3.55 -7.55
CA VAL A 204 1.80 3.39 -8.71
C VAL A 204 2.02 4.39 -9.85
N THR A 205 2.80 5.44 -9.64
CA THR A 205 3.12 6.47 -10.64
C THR A 205 4.52 6.34 -11.20
N THR A 206 5.34 5.46 -10.65
CA THR A 206 6.74 5.29 -11.05
C THR A 206 6.84 4.77 -12.49
N GLY A 207 7.69 5.42 -13.29
CA GLY A 207 7.91 5.04 -14.68
C GLY A 207 6.83 5.52 -15.67
N LEU A 208 5.87 6.31 -15.21
CA LEU A 208 4.88 6.99 -16.05
C LEU A 208 5.37 8.39 -16.43
N ASP A 209 5.01 8.86 -17.63
CA ASP A 209 5.22 10.25 -17.98
C ASP A 209 4.32 11.18 -17.12
N LEU A 210 4.70 12.46 -17.01
CA LEU A 210 4.06 13.43 -16.11
C LEU A 210 2.56 13.59 -16.36
N SER A 211 2.10 13.52 -17.59
CA SER A 211 0.69 13.67 -17.93
C SER A 211 -0.14 12.46 -17.48
N VAL A 212 0.40 11.27 -17.67
CA VAL A 212 -0.22 10.02 -17.23
C VAL A 212 -0.18 9.91 -15.70
N GLN A 213 0.93 10.32 -15.08
CA GLN A 213 1.05 10.40 -13.61
C GLN A 213 -0.03 11.29 -13.02
N ALA A 214 -0.21 12.52 -13.53
CA ALA A 214 -1.26 13.43 -13.07
C ALA A 214 -2.66 12.80 -13.20
N ALA A 215 -2.95 12.16 -14.33
CA ALA A 215 -4.24 11.50 -14.55
C ALA A 215 -4.48 10.30 -13.61
N VAL A 216 -3.44 9.57 -13.21
CA VAL A 216 -3.55 8.48 -12.21
C VAL A 216 -3.76 9.05 -10.80
N ILE A 217 -3.09 10.15 -10.45
CA ILE A 217 -3.27 10.85 -9.16
C ILE A 217 -4.71 11.37 -9.03
N ASP A 218 -5.23 12.04 -10.06
CA ASP A 218 -6.60 12.55 -10.07
C ASP A 218 -7.62 11.42 -9.94
N LEU A 219 -7.39 10.30 -10.63
CA LEU A 219 -8.21 9.10 -10.51
C LEU A 219 -8.22 8.55 -9.07
N ILE A 220 -7.08 8.44 -8.41
CA ILE A 220 -6.96 7.97 -7.01
C ILE A 220 -7.76 8.89 -6.07
N LYS A 221 -7.62 10.22 -6.23
CA LYS A 221 -8.40 11.20 -5.46
C LYS A 221 -9.90 11.07 -5.69
N GLN A 222 -10.30 10.88 -6.94
CA GLN A 222 -11.70 10.68 -7.27
C GLN A 222 -12.25 9.44 -6.60
N ILE A 223 -11.57 8.30 -6.72
CA ILE A 223 -11.94 7.02 -6.08
C ILE A 223 -12.07 7.20 -4.56
N GLN A 224 -11.10 7.86 -3.93
CA GLN A 224 -11.15 8.09 -2.49
C GLN A 224 -12.38 8.92 -2.07
N ARG A 225 -12.67 10.00 -2.79
CA ARG A 225 -13.84 10.86 -2.51
C ARG A 225 -15.17 10.15 -2.74
N ASP A 226 -15.28 9.41 -3.86
CA ASP A 226 -16.53 8.81 -4.29
C ASP A 226 -16.88 7.56 -3.47
N LEU A 227 -15.87 6.78 -3.04
CA LEU A 227 -16.06 5.53 -2.31
C LEU A 227 -15.77 5.65 -0.81
N GLY A 228 -15.15 6.75 -0.33
CA GLY A 228 -14.74 6.89 1.07
C GLY A 228 -13.70 5.86 1.53
N ILE A 229 -12.98 5.24 0.59
CA ILE A 229 -12.01 4.19 0.87
C ILE A 229 -10.75 4.75 1.54
N SER A 230 -10.20 4.02 2.52
CA SER A 230 -8.92 4.38 3.13
C SER A 230 -7.77 3.84 2.29
N MET A 231 -6.66 4.58 2.22
CA MET A 231 -5.55 4.20 1.36
C MET A 231 -4.21 4.32 2.10
N ILE A 232 -3.28 3.42 1.79
CA ILE A 232 -1.86 3.57 2.11
C ILE A 232 -1.11 3.72 0.80
N VAL A 233 -0.43 4.85 0.62
CA VAL A 233 0.30 5.19 -0.60
C VAL A 233 1.79 5.24 -0.32
N VAL A 234 2.55 4.38 -0.97
CA VAL A 234 4.02 4.42 -0.94
C VAL A 234 4.52 5.15 -2.18
N SER A 235 5.40 6.12 -1.98
CA SER A 235 6.12 6.80 -3.06
C SER A 235 7.50 7.24 -2.58
N HIS A 236 8.46 7.31 -3.50
CA HIS A 236 9.72 8.04 -3.30
C HIS A 236 9.61 9.50 -3.78
N ASP A 237 8.53 9.84 -4.49
CA ASP A 237 8.24 11.18 -4.96
C ASP A 237 7.32 11.91 -3.97
N LEU A 238 7.90 12.91 -3.28
CA LEU A 238 7.16 13.76 -2.34
C LEU A 238 6.07 14.60 -3.01
N ALA A 239 6.22 14.96 -4.30
CA ALA A 239 5.17 15.69 -5.01
C ALA A 239 3.90 14.86 -5.14
N VAL A 240 4.02 13.56 -5.39
CA VAL A 240 2.89 12.62 -5.40
C VAL A 240 2.22 12.56 -4.02
N ILE A 241 3.01 12.44 -2.95
CA ILE A 241 2.50 12.39 -1.59
C ILE A 241 1.83 13.71 -1.19
N ARG A 242 2.42 14.86 -1.52
CA ARG A 242 1.81 16.18 -1.31
C ARG A 242 0.43 16.29 -1.96
N MET A 243 0.28 15.70 -3.13
CA MET A 243 -0.99 15.74 -3.87
C MET A 243 -2.03 14.78 -3.32
N LEU A 244 -1.65 13.65 -2.72
CA LEU A 244 -2.56 12.57 -2.35
C LEU A 244 -2.82 12.49 -0.85
N ALA A 245 -1.78 12.56 -0.01
CA ALA A 245 -1.84 12.09 1.37
C ALA A 245 -2.35 13.17 2.34
N ASP A 246 -3.20 12.76 3.29
CA ASP A 246 -3.63 13.58 4.42
C ASP A 246 -2.53 13.65 5.50
N ARG A 247 -1.94 12.48 5.82
CA ARG A 247 -0.81 12.33 6.74
C ARG A 247 0.33 11.59 6.06
N THR A 248 1.55 11.84 6.52
CA THR A 248 2.77 11.26 5.94
C THR A 248 3.66 10.66 7.03
N LEU A 249 4.15 9.44 6.75
CA LEU A 249 5.21 8.78 7.50
C LEU A 249 6.51 8.85 6.68
N VAL A 250 7.59 9.26 7.32
CA VAL A 250 8.92 9.28 6.71
C VAL A 250 9.71 8.09 7.21
N MET A 251 10.14 7.22 6.30
CA MET A 251 10.93 6.03 6.63
C MET A 251 12.39 6.19 6.25
N LEU A 252 13.27 5.81 7.16
CA LEU A 252 14.71 5.74 6.96
C LEU A 252 15.27 4.49 7.65
N ASN A 253 16.09 3.71 6.94
CA ASN A 253 16.78 2.53 7.49
C ASN A 253 15.84 1.57 8.25
N GLY A 254 14.65 1.32 7.69
CA GLY A 254 13.66 0.41 8.27
C GLY A 254 12.84 0.99 9.43
N ARG A 255 12.97 2.25 9.78
CA ARG A 255 12.26 2.90 10.89
C ARG A 255 11.42 4.06 10.39
N VAL A 256 10.32 4.33 11.08
CA VAL A 256 9.61 5.62 10.97
C VAL A 256 10.37 6.63 11.80
N ILE A 257 10.86 7.67 11.16
CA ILE A 257 11.68 8.72 11.82
C ILE A 257 10.87 10.00 12.05
N GLU A 258 9.80 10.20 11.29
CA GLU A 258 8.91 11.34 11.45
C GLU A 258 7.52 10.98 10.93
N SER A 259 6.48 11.54 11.56
CA SER A 259 5.08 11.38 11.14
C SER A 259 4.27 12.61 11.50
N GLY A 260 3.32 12.99 10.64
CA GLY A 260 2.47 14.16 10.88
C GLY A 260 1.52 14.41 9.72
N LEU A 261 0.82 15.56 9.77
CA LEU A 261 0.07 16.03 8.62
C LEU A 261 1.02 16.28 7.45
N THR A 262 0.59 15.97 6.24
CA THR A 262 1.44 16.07 5.05
C THR A 262 2.01 17.48 4.88
N ASP A 263 1.18 18.53 5.05
CA ASP A 263 1.64 19.91 4.95
C ASP A 263 2.70 20.23 6.01
N GLN A 264 2.53 19.74 7.26
CA GLN A 264 3.51 19.94 8.33
C GLN A 264 4.86 19.28 7.99
N ILE A 265 4.84 18.04 7.53
CA ILE A 265 6.06 17.30 7.12
C ILE A 265 6.78 17.99 5.98
N LEU A 266 6.05 18.64 5.06
CA LEU A 266 6.62 19.29 3.88
C LEU A 266 7.05 20.76 4.12
N GLU A 267 6.41 21.47 5.06
CA GLU A 267 6.67 22.89 5.30
C GLU A 267 7.57 23.15 6.52
N ASP A 268 7.43 22.30 7.56
CA ASP A 268 8.19 22.42 8.83
C ASP A 268 8.68 21.06 9.33
N PRO A 269 9.55 20.37 8.57
CA PRO A 269 10.10 19.08 8.95
C PRO A 269 11.07 19.21 10.15
N ASN A 270 10.91 18.34 11.15
CA ASN A 270 11.72 18.35 12.36
C ASN A 270 13.00 17.51 12.21
N HIS A 271 12.93 16.36 11.52
CA HIS A 271 14.06 15.46 11.40
C HIS A 271 15.01 15.90 10.27
N ALA A 272 16.33 15.91 10.51
CA ALA A 272 17.34 16.37 9.55
C ALA A 272 17.24 15.66 8.18
N TYR A 273 16.94 14.37 8.16
CA TYR A 273 16.75 13.64 6.91
C TYR A 273 15.48 14.11 6.16
N THR A 274 14.38 14.36 6.88
CA THR A 274 13.15 14.89 6.27
C THR A 274 13.41 16.27 5.66
N GLN A 275 14.17 17.12 6.34
CA GLN A 275 14.62 18.41 5.80
C GLN A 275 15.39 18.24 4.50
N GLN A 276 16.37 17.33 4.45
CA GLN A 276 17.12 17.04 3.22
C GLN A 276 16.20 16.52 2.11
N LEU A 277 15.25 15.65 2.43
CA LEU A 277 14.32 15.09 1.48
C LEU A 277 13.42 16.17 0.87
N VAL A 278 12.90 17.09 1.69
CA VAL A 278 12.06 18.22 1.26
C VAL A 278 12.87 19.24 0.45
N TYR A 279 14.07 19.60 0.89
CA TYR A 279 14.94 20.54 0.16
C TYR A 279 15.39 20.03 -1.21
N SER A 280 15.39 18.71 -1.42
CA SER A 280 15.70 18.12 -2.73
C SER A 280 14.60 18.34 -3.78
N LEU A 281 13.44 18.85 -3.39
CA LEU A 281 12.31 19.20 -4.26
C LEU A 281 12.31 20.65 -4.73
N LEU A 282 13.09 21.50 -4.07
CA LEU A 282 13.22 22.93 -4.38
C LEU A 282 14.31 23.18 -5.40
#